data_08ed7d9d23ceccf20419939a62b9f3c4
#
_entry.id   08ed7d9d23ceccf20419939a62b9f3c4
#
_cell.length_a   1.000
_cell.length_b   1.000
_cell.length_c   1.000
_cell.angle_alpha   90.00
_cell.angle_beta   90.00
_cell.angle_gamma   90.00
#
_symmetry.space_group_name_H-M   'P 1'
#
loop_
_entity.id
_entity.type
_entity.pdbx_description
1 polymer ?
#
loop_
_entity_poly.entity_id
_entity_poly.type
_entity_poly.pdbx_seq_one_letter_code
_entity_poly.pdbx_strand_id
1 'polypeptide(L)'
;NRKERSLWGELKRKSGIFSYEYSVLNNLISSTDYLRPYELLEKMLNQYEGRTNLISRLGPEAEDAIDAFLSISIDYEKQETPSLTGFLTWISASNFEVKRQLSSQKNQIRVMTIHGAKGLESPIVILPETQKRKVEVRDRILAGKNIAVWNNKKSEAHHREAEIKLQKGRALEAERERLLY
;
A
#
# COMPACT_ATOMS: atom_id res chain seq x y z
N ASN A 1 34.85 -6.45 -11.37
CA ASN A 1 35.17 -7.36 -10.27
C ASN A 1 35.18 -6.57 -8.96
N ARG A 2 34.32 -6.99 -8.01
CA ARG A 2 34.20 -6.38 -6.69
C ARG A 2 35.30 -6.94 -5.79
N LYS A 3 36.19 -6.08 -5.26
CA LYS A 3 37.26 -6.47 -4.35
C LYS A 3 36.88 -6.30 -2.88
N GLU A 4 35.98 -5.36 -2.57
CA GLU A 4 35.53 -5.09 -1.23
C GLU A 4 34.26 -5.87 -0.87
N ARG A 5 34.11 -6.25 0.42
CA ARG A 5 32.93 -6.95 0.94
C ARG A 5 31.64 -6.11 0.86
N SER A 6 31.76 -4.79 1.06
CA SER A 6 30.60 -3.87 1.01
C SER A 6 30.63 -3.03 -0.28
N LEU A 7 29.43 -2.66 -0.75
CA LEU A 7 29.30 -1.76 -1.89
C LEU A 7 29.91 -0.38 -1.60
N TRP A 8 29.74 0.10 -0.37
CA TRP A 8 30.35 1.35 0.09
C TRP A 8 31.87 1.31 0.07
N GLY A 9 32.48 0.24 0.56
CA GLY A 9 33.93 0.04 0.49
C GLY A 9 34.45 0.06 -0.94
N GLU A 10 33.75 -0.58 -1.88
CA GLU A 10 34.15 -0.59 -3.29
C GLU A 10 33.99 0.81 -3.94
N LEU A 11 32.92 1.56 -3.59
CA LEU A 11 32.71 2.92 -4.05
C LEU A 11 33.84 3.84 -3.52
N LYS A 12 34.17 3.74 -2.24
CA LYS A 12 35.26 4.50 -1.62
C LYS A 12 36.61 4.21 -2.30
N ARG A 13 36.89 2.94 -2.60
CA ARG A 13 38.10 2.56 -3.31
C ARG A 13 38.17 3.13 -4.73
N LYS A 14 37.02 3.26 -5.38
CA LYS A 14 36.88 3.78 -6.75
C LYS A 14 36.41 5.24 -6.79
N SER A 15 36.61 5.99 -5.72
CA SER A 15 36.13 7.41 -5.62
C SER A 15 36.69 8.31 -6.71
N GLY A 16 37.84 8.01 -7.30
CA GLY A 16 38.35 8.73 -8.47
C GLY A 16 37.55 8.54 -9.75
N ILE A 17 36.82 7.42 -9.89
CA ILE A 17 35.98 7.12 -11.06
C ILE A 17 34.55 7.59 -10.82
N PHE A 18 34.06 7.41 -9.59
CA PHE A 18 32.69 7.73 -9.15
C PHE A 18 32.71 8.88 -8.13
N SER A 19 33.39 9.99 -8.49
CA SER A 19 33.64 11.10 -7.57
C SER A 19 32.36 11.77 -7.11
N TYR A 20 31.39 11.94 -7.98
CA TYR A 20 30.11 12.56 -7.66
C TYR A 20 29.29 11.66 -6.69
N GLU A 21 29.09 10.42 -7.03
CA GLU A 21 28.34 9.45 -6.22
C GLU A 21 28.97 9.26 -4.83
N TYR A 22 30.29 9.20 -4.79
CA TYR A 22 31.03 9.13 -3.54
C TYR A 22 30.82 10.39 -2.70
N SER A 23 30.92 11.58 -3.30
CA SER A 23 30.77 12.85 -2.58
C SER A 23 29.35 13.01 -2.02
N VAL A 24 28.32 12.66 -2.78
CA VAL A 24 26.91 12.68 -2.36
C VAL A 24 26.70 11.77 -1.15
N LEU A 25 27.09 10.50 -1.27
CA LEU A 25 26.87 9.54 -0.20
C LEU A 25 27.71 9.86 1.04
N ASN A 26 28.95 10.32 0.86
CA ASN A 26 29.80 10.72 1.98
C ASN A 26 29.21 11.93 2.72
N ASN A 27 28.66 12.90 1.99
CA ASN A 27 28.00 14.05 2.59
C ASN A 27 26.73 13.66 3.35
N LEU A 28 25.90 12.78 2.78
CA LEU A 28 24.72 12.25 3.47
C LEU A 28 25.11 11.51 4.75
N ILE A 29 26.09 10.62 4.69
CA ILE A 29 26.59 9.88 5.86
C ILE A 29 27.11 10.84 6.94
N SER A 30 27.92 11.83 6.58
CA SER A 30 28.41 12.81 7.55
C SER A 30 27.32 13.71 8.13
N SER A 31 26.16 13.77 7.49
CA SER A 31 25.00 14.56 7.94
C SER A 31 24.09 13.79 8.91
N THR A 32 24.24 12.47 9.03
CA THR A 32 23.32 11.62 9.83
C THR A 32 23.33 11.92 11.33
N ASP A 33 24.44 12.47 11.83
CA ASP A 33 24.62 12.72 13.27
C ASP A 33 23.94 14.02 13.75
N TYR A 34 23.60 14.93 12.83
CA TYR A 34 23.04 16.24 13.19
C TYR A 34 21.78 16.65 12.42
N LEU A 35 21.50 16.05 11.26
CA LEU A 35 20.22 16.28 10.58
C LEU A 35 19.13 15.38 11.14
N ARG A 36 17.92 15.93 11.25
CA ARG A 36 16.73 15.15 11.57
C ARG A 36 16.35 14.24 10.39
N PRO A 37 15.60 13.16 10.63
CA PRO A 37 15.17 12.25 9.56
C PRO A 37 14.56 12.96 8.36
N TYR A 38 13.61 13.87 8.58
CA TYR A 38 12.97 14.64 7.51
C TYR A 38 13.98 15.51 6.73
N GLU A 39 14.84 16.23 7.44
CA GLU A 39 15.85 17.11 6.82
C GLU A 39 16.86 16.32 5.97
N LEU A 40 17.25 15.13 6.44
CA LEU A 40 18.14 14.24 5.69
C LEU A 40 17.47 13.69 4.42
N LEU A 41 16.20 13.29 4.52
CA LEU A 41 15.42 12.82 3.39
C LEU A 41 15.17 13.94 2.38
N GLU A 42 14.80 15.12 2.84
CA GLU A 42 14.59 16.31 2.02
C GLU A 42 15.88 16.68 1.26
N LYS A 43 17.02 16.69 1.95
CA LYS A 43 18.33 16.92 1.34
C LYS A 43 18.63 15.89 0.25
N MET A 44 18.37 14.60 0.49
CA MET A 44 18.60 13.54 -0.49
C MET A 44 17.67 13.69 -1.72
N LEU A 45 16.41 14.04 -1.49
CA LEU A 45 15.40 14.09 -2.55
C LEU A 45 15.50 15.35 -3.40
N ASN A 46 15.78 16.51 -2.80
CA ASN A 46 15.76 17.80 -3.48
C ASN A 46 17.17 18.30 -3.84
N GLN A 47 18.11 18.29 -2.89
CA GLN A 47 19.45 18.81 -3.16
C GLN A 47 20.26 17.91 -4.09
N TYR A 48 20.07 16.59 -4.01
CA TYR A 48 20.77 15.61 -4.85
C TYR A 48 19.88 15.01 -5.95
N GLU A 49 18.79 15.68 -6.27
CA GLU A 49 17.87 15.28 -7.35
C GLU A 49 17.30 13.86 -7.20
N GLY A 50 17.28 13.34 -5.97
CA GLY A 50 16.81 11.97 -5.68
C GLY A 50 15.38 11.74 -6.13
N ARG A 51 14.47 12.73 -5.94
CA ARG A 51 13.07 12.67 -6.38
C ARG A 51 12.99 12.48 -7.90
N THR A 52 13.67 13.33 -8.66
CA THR A 52 13.68 13.27 -10.13
C THR A 52 14.22 11.93 -10.64
N ASN A 53 15.31 11.48 -10.04
CA ASN A 53 15.95 10.20 -10.40
C ASN A 53 15.06 9.00 -10.06
N LEU A 54 14.36 9.01 -8.93
CA LEU A 54 13.42 7.94 -8.56
C LEU A 54 12.21 7.92 -9.48
N ILE A 55 11.59 9.06 -9.75
CA ILE A 55 10.42 9.16 -10.63
C ILE A 55 10.79 8.76 -12.07
N SER A 56 11.94 9.20 -12.59
CA SER A 56 12.39 8.83 -13.94
C SER A 56 12.64 7.32 -14.11
N ARG A 57 13.08 6.64 -13.03
CA ARG A 57 13.38 5.21 -13.05
C ARG A 57 12.16 4.34 -12.74
N LEU A 58 11.32 4.75 -11.80
CA LEU A 58 10.22 3.94 -11.26
C LEU A 58 8.85 4.34 -11.82
N GLY A 59 8.79 5.48 -12.49
CA GLY A 59 7.54 6.05 -12.99
C GLY A 59 6.89 7.04 -12.02
N PRO A 60 5.87 7.78 -12.48
CA PRO A 60 5.20 8.82 -11.70
C PRO A 60 4.51 8.30 -10.42
N GLU A 61 4.18 7.01 -10.36
CA GLU A 61 3.59 6.38 -9.18
C GLU A 61 4.52 6.40 -7.95
N ALA A 62 5.83 6.60 -8.16
CA ALA A 62 6.79 6.73 -7.06
C ALA A 62 6.59 8.02 -6.26
N GLU A 63 5.95 9.04 -6.83
CA GLU A 63 5.75 10.33 -6.18
C GLU A 63 4.87 10.22 -4.94
N ASP A 64 3.75 9.51 -5.04
CA ASP A 64 2.87 9.27 -3.89
C ASP A 64 3.60 8.58 -2.73
N ALA A 65 4.46 7.60 -3.06
CA ALA A 65 5.25 6.88 -2.05
C ALA A 65 6.30 7.78 -1.40
N ILE A 66 6.95 8.66 -2.16
CA ILE A 66 7.93 9.63 -1.66
C ILE A 66 7.24 10.62 -0.70
N ASP A 67 6.09 11.16 -1.10
CA ASP A 67 5.36 12.14 -0.29
C ASP A 67 4.79 11.51 0.98
N ALA A 68 4.30 10.27 0.91
CA ALA A 68 3.89 9.52 2.08
C ALA A 68 5.07 9.27 3.03
N PHE A 69 6.24 8.93 2.51
CA PHE A 69 7.44 8.69 3.32
C PHE A 69 7.93 9.96 4.03
N LEU A 70 7.90 11.10 3.34
CA LEU A 70 8.19 12.40 3.96
C LEU A 70 7.18 12.75 5.06
N SER A 71 5.89 12.51 4.82
CA SER A 71 4.85 12.75 5.81
C SER A 71 5.04 11.89 7.06
N ILE A 72 5.38 10.61 6.88
CA ILE A 72 5.69 9.68 7.97
C ILE A 72 6.90 10.17 8.78
N SER A 73 7.93 10.72 8.13
CA SER A 73 9.11 11.23 8.84
C SER A 73 8.79 12.46 9.69
N ILE A 74 7.92 13.35 9.21
CA ILE A 74 7.43 14.50 9.98
C ILE A 74 6.58 14.04 11.18
N ASP A 75 5.74 13.03 11.00
CA ASP A 75 4.90 12.52 12.08
C ASP A 75 5.71 11.83 13.16
N TYR A 76 6.77 11.12 12.79
CA TYR A 76 7.75 10.60 13.74
C TYR A 76 8.39 11.73 14.58
N GLU A 77 8.86 12.80 13.95
CA GLU A 77 9.52 13.93 14.63
C GLU A 77 8.59 14.70 15.58
N LYS A 78 7.27 14.63 15.39
CA LYS A 78 6.30 15.22 16.31
C LYS A 78 6.06 14.37 17.56
N GLN A 79 6.26 13.05 17.46
CA GLN A 79 5.89 12.09 18.51
C GLN A 79 7.09 11.62 19.32
N GLU A 80 8.27 11.58 18.70
CA GLU A 80 9.48 10.97 19.26
C GLU A 80 10.67 11.92 19.20
N THR A 81 11.73 11.59 19.95
CA THR A 81 13.00 12.33 19.84
C THR A 81 13.63 12.10 18.47
N PRO A 82 13.85 13.13 17.65
CA PRO A 82 14.32 12.97 16.28
C PRO A 82 15.72 12.35 16.24
N SER A 83 15.80 11.11 15.79
CA SER A 83 17.05 10.42 15.47
C SER A 83 16.85 9.46 14.31
N LEU A 84 17.85 9.31 13.44
CA LEU A 84 17.75 8.42 12.29
C LEU A 84 17.59 6.96 12.72
N THR A 85 18.31 6.51 13.74
CA THR A 85 18.22 5.15 14.29
C THR A 85 16.83 4.89 14.89
N GLY A 86 16.31 5.85 15.64
CA GLY A 86 14.94 5.77 16.21
C GLY A 86 13.89 5.71 15.10
N PHE A 87 14.01 6.55 14.08
CA PHE A 87 13.11 6.54 12.94
C PHE A 87 13.10 5.20 12.20
N LEU A 88 14.28 4.62 11.93
CA LEU A 88 14.39 3.32 11.28
C LEU A 88 13.77 2.18 12.10
N THR A 89 13.95 2.22 13.42
CA THR A 89 13.33 1.24 14.33
C THR A 89 11.82 1.40 14.38
N TRP A 90 11.36 2.64 14.49
CA TRP A 90 9.93 2.97 14.55
C TRP A 90 9.19 2.58 13.25
N ILE A 91 9.74 2.93 12.08
CA ILE A 91 9.12 2.57 10.79
C ILE A 91 9.13 1.07 10.54
N SER A 92 10.16 0.35 11.00
CA SER A 92 10.24 -1.11 10.85
C SER A 92 9.26 -1.85 11.74
N ALA A 93 8.88 -1.26 12.89
CA ALA A 93 7.89 -1.83 13.81
C ALA A 93 6.44 -1.52 13.41
N SER A 94 6.23 -0.55 12.54
CA SER A 94 4.91 -0.05 12.16
C SER A 94 4.49 -0.62 10.81
N ASN A 95 3.21 -1.02 10.69
CA ASN A 95 2.61 -1.41 9.42
C ASN A 95 1.99 -0.18 8.76
N PHE A 96 2.79 0.55 7.98
CA PHE A 96 2.27 1.67 7.19
C PHE A 96 1.70 1.17 5.87
N GLU A 97 0.39 1.37 5.67
CA GLU A 97 -0.25 1.20 4.37
C GLU A 97 -0.33 2.56 3.67
N VAL A 98 0.44 2.73 2.62
CA VAL A 98 0.30 3.90 1.74
C VAL A 98 -0.89 3.66 0.82
N LYS A 99 -2.00 4.36 1.08
CA LYS A 99 -3.13 4.38 0.15
C LYS A 99 -2.72 5.15 -1.09
N ARG A 100 -2.57 4.46 -2.21
CA ARG A 100 -2.36 5.12 -3.50
C ARG A 100 -3.54 6.07 -3.76
N GLN A 101 -3.26 7.34 -3.94
CA GLN A 101 -4.22 8.24 -4.53
C GLN A 101 -4.32 7.85 -6.01
N LEU A 102 -5.47 7.32 -6.41
CA LEU A 102 -5.79 7.10 -7.81
C LEU A 102 -5.80 8.48 -8.48
N SER A 103 -4.62 8.90 -8.95
CA SER A 103 -4.51 10.14 -9.70
C SER A 103 -5.49 10.07 -10.87
N SER A 104 -6.36 11.04 -10.95
CA SER A 104 -7.34 11.20 -12.04
C SER A 104 -6.64 11.62 -13.34
N GLN A 105 -5.54 10.94 -13.71
CA GLN A 105 -4.88 11.19 -15.00
C GLN A 105 -5.85 10.82 -16.11
N LYS A 106 -6.17 11.80 -16.93
CA LYS A 106 -6.98 11.64 -18.12
C LYS A 106 -6.27 10.65 -19.06
N ASN A 107 -6.99 9.66 -19.61
CA ASN A 107 -6.52 8.60 -20.52
C ASN A 107 -5.87 7.37 -19.88
N GLN A 108 -6.32 6.95 -18.71
CA GLN A 108 -5.89 5.67 -18.12
C GLN A 108 -7.08 4.72 -17.95
N ILE A 109 -6.80 3.42 -18.14
CA ILE A 109 -7.76 2.36 -17.78
C ILE A 109 -7.63 2.13 -16.26
N ARG A 110 -8.75 2.29 -15.54
CA ARG A 110 -8.82 2.04 -14.11
C ARG A 110 -9.37 0.62 -13.87
N VAL A 111 -8.59 -0.20 -13.20
CA VAL A 111 -9.03 -1.53 -12.76
C VAL A 111 -9.29 -1.46 -11.26
N MET A 112 -10.53 -1.76 -10.85
CA MET A 112 -10.94 -1.65 -9.45
C MET A 112 -12.05 -2.64 -9.11
N THR A 113 -12.29 -2.83 -7.82
CA THR A 113 -13.45 -3.62 -7.37
C THR A 113 -14.74 -2.82 -7.55
N ILE A 114 -15.88 -3.50 -7.66
CA ILE A 114 -17.21 -2.85 -7.74
C ILE A 114 -17.45 -1.94 -6.53
N HIS A 115 -17.03 -2.36 -5.32
CA HIS A 115 -17.12 -1.55 -4.12
C HIS A 115 -16.23 -0.29 -4.19
N GLY A 116 -15.03 -0.43 -4.75
CA GLY A 116 -14.11 0.71 -4.96
C GLY A 116 -14.57 1.69 -6.04
N ALA A 117 -15.46 1.25 -6.94
CA ALA A 117 -16.04 2.09 -8.00
C ALA A 117 -17.26 2.90 -7.51
N LYS A 118 -17.79 2.62 -6.33
CA LYS A 118 -18.97 3.31 -5.81
C LYS A 118 -18.76 4.82 -5.73
N GLY A 119 -19.60 5.58 -6.40
CA GLY A 119 -19.52 7.05 -6.47
C GLY A 119 -18.52 7.58 -7.51
N LEU A 120 -17.90 6.69 -8.31
CA LEU A 120 -17.05 7.09 -9.42
C LEU A 120 -17.79 6.91 -10.75
N GLU A 121 -17.67 7.89 -11.62
CA GLU A 121 -18.25 7.89 -12.96
C GLU A 121 -17.18 7.68 -14.04
N SER A 122 -17.54 6.99 -15.12
CA SER A 122 -16.68 6.80 -16.29
C SER A 122 -17.51 6.71 -17.55
N PRO A 123 -17.07 7.32 -18.69
CA PRO A 123 -17.76 7.21 -19.96
C PRO A 123 -17.91 5.77 -20.48
N ILE A 124 -16.97 4.90 -20.15
CA ILE A 124 -16.98 3.49 -20.53
C ILE A 124 -16.70 2.65 -19.28
N VAL A 125 -17.62 1.75 -18.96
CA VAL A 125 -17.48 0.79 -17.85
C VAL A 125 -17.52 -0.62 -18.41
N ILE A 126 -16.49 -1.42 -18.14
CA ILE A 126 -16.39 -2.81 -18.58
C ILE A 126 -16.52 -3.70 -17.35
N LEU A 127 -17.56 -4.53 -17.31
CA LEU A 127 -17.80 -5.53 -16.29
C LEU A 127 -17.51 -6.92 -16.88
N PRO A 128 -16.31 -7.48 -16.69
CA PRO A 128 -15.91 -8.71 -17.37
C PRO A 128 -16.62 -9.96 -16.85
N GLU A 129 -17.17 -9.93 -15.63
CA GLU A 129 -17.85 -11.07 -15.00
C GLU A 129 -19.24 -10.68 -14.50
N THR A 130 -20.21 -10.67 -15.42
CA THR A 130 -21.64 -10.45 -15.08
C THR A 130 -22.44 -11.74 -14.98
N GLN A 131 -21.82 -12.91 -15.14
CA GLN A 131 -22.51 -14.19 -15.06
C GLN A 131 -23.15 -14.45 -13.69
N LYS A 132 -24.33 -15.05 -13.66
CA LYS A 132 -24.97 -15.52 -12.44
C LYS A 132 -24.10 -16.59 -11.78
N ARG A 133 -23.34 -16.20 -10.76
CA ARG A 133 -22.63 -17.15 -9.90
C ARG A 133 -23.56 -17.59 -8.77
N LYS A 134 -23.52 -18.87 -8.48
CA LYS A 134 -24.23 -19.43 -7.32
C LYS A 134 -23.64 -18.78 -6.07
N VAL A 135 -24.46 -18.07 -5.30
CA VAL A 135 -24.04 -17.44 -4.06
C VAL A 135 -23.86 -18.53 -3.00
N GLU A 136 -22.62 -18.73 -2.54
CA GLU A 136 -22.32 -19.67 -1.46
C GLU A 136 -22.10 -18.90 -0.15
N VAL A 137 -22.88 -19.27 0.86
CA VAL A 137 -22.70 -18.76 2.22
C VAL A 137 -21.57 -19.56 2.89
N ARG A 138 -20.39 -18.94 3.01
CA ARG A 138 -19.15 -19.59 3.53
C ARG A 138 -18.87 -19.29 4.99
N ASP A 139 -19.70 -18.50 5.63
CA ASP A 139 -19.49 -18.14 7.04
C ASP A 139 -19.55 -19.37 7.94
N ARG A 140 -18.64 -19.44 8.88
CA ARG A 140 -18.60 -20.53 9.88
C ARG A 140 -19.74 -20.44 10.88
N ILE A 141 -20.19 -19.22 11.19
CA ILE A 141 -21.31 -18.95 12.09
C ILE A 141 -22.40 -18.24 11.28
N LEU A 142 -23.57 -18.78 11.28
CA LEU A 142 -24.75 -18.23 10.64
C LEU A 142 -25.57 -17.49 11.69
N ALA A 143 -25.64 -16.18 11.60
CA ALA A 143 -26.45 -15.36 12.47
C ALA A 143 -27.86 -15.18 11.90
N GLY A 144 -28.86 -15.63 12.62
CA GLY A 144 -30.28 -15.33 12.40
C GLY A 144 -30.75 -14.24 13.34
N LYS A 145 -32.04 -13.88 13.29
CA LYS A 145 -32.64 -12.77 14.04
C LYS A 145 -32.44 -12.86 15.57
N ASN A 146 -32.50 -14.07 16.15
CA ASN A 146 -32.37 -14.32 17.58
C ASN A 146 -31.51 -15.56 17.88
N ILE A 147 -30.79 -16.09 16.91
CA ILE A 147 -30.02 -17.34 17.04
C ILE A 147 -28.76 -17.27 16.18
N ALA A 148 -27.68 -17.83 16.70
CA ALA A 148 -26.47 -18.09 15.95
C ALA A 148 -26.25 -19.60 15.87
N VAL A 149 -26.00 -20.11 14.66
CA VAL A 149 -25.83 -21.54 14.41
C VAL A 149 -24.49 -21.79 13.73
N TRP A 150 -23.83 -22.87 14.10
CA TRP A 150 -22.61 -23.30 13.43
C TRP A 150 -22.95 -23.86 12.05
N ASN A 151 -22.22 -23.41 11.02
CA ASN A 151 -22.44 -23.85 9.64
C ASN A 151 -21.80 -25.22 9.41
N ASN A 152 -22.58 -26.27 9.50
CA ASN A 152 -22.13 -27.65 9.27
C ASN A 152 -22.14 -28.03 7.77
N LYS A 153 -21.47 -29.12 7.44
CA LYS A 153 -21.49 -29.69 6.08
C LYS A 153 -22.92 -30.12 5.71
N LYS A 154 -23.24 -30.04 4.43
CA LYS A 154 -24.62 -30.24 3.86
C LYS A 154 -25.37 -31.48 4.32
N SER A 155 -24.70 -32.54 4.73
CA SER A 155 -25.32 -33.82 5.14
C SER A 155 -25.96 -33.80 6.54
N GLU A 156 -25.65 -32.80 7.37
CA GLU A 156 -26.09 -32.71 8.77
C GLU A 156 -26.79 -31.39 9.11
N ALA A 157 -27.17 -30.61 8.08
CA ALA A 157 -27.77 -29.30 8.28
C ALA A 157 -29.19 -29.41 8.88
N HIS A 158 -29.38 -28.81 10.04
CA HIS A 158 -30.67 -28.67 10.68
C HIS A 158 -31.60 -27.74 9.86
N HIS A 159 -32.90 -27.94 9.89
CA HIS A 159 -33.90 -27.15 9.13
C HIS A 159 -33.70 -25.63 9.32
N ARG A 160 -33.43 -25.15 10.54
CA ARG A 160 -33.17 -23.75 10.83
C ARG A 160 -31.87 -23.22 10.21
N GLU A 161 -30.84 -24.04 10.11
CA GLU A 161 -29.58 -23.69 9.43
C GLU A 161 -29.82 -23.46 7.92
N ALA A 162 -30.60 -24.32 7.30
CA ALA A 162 -30.98 -24.22 5.89
C ALA A 162 -31.78 -22.94 5.61
N GLU A 163 -32.70 -22.58 6.52
CA GLU A 163 -33.49 -21.35 6.41
C GLU A 163 -32.62 -20.10 6.52
N ILE A 164 -31.72 -20.03 7.49
CA ILE A 164 -30.78 -18.90 7.67
C ILE A 164 -29.85 -18.78 6.45
N LYS A 165 -29.34 -19.91 5.92
CA LYS A 165 -28.52 -19.91 4.69
C LYS A 165 -29.29 -19.36 3.50
N LEU A 166 -30.56 -19.74 3.34
CA LEU A 166 -31.40 -19.26 2.26
C LEU A 166 -31.66 -17.74 2.36
N GLN A 167 -31.98 -17.25 3.55
CA GLN A 167 -32.18 -15.81 3.79
C GLN A 167 -30.90 -15.02 3.53
N LYS A 168 -29.76 -15.50 4.01
CA LYS A 168 -28.47 -14.86 3.79
C LYS A 168 -28.04 -14.90 2.33
N GLY A 169 -28.29 -16.01 1.63
CA GLY A 169 -28.06 -16.12 0.19
C GLY A 169 -28.87 -15.08 -0.60
N ARG A 170 -30.15 -14.91 -0.29
CA ARG A 170 -31.01 -13.88 -0.92
C ARG A 170 -30.51 -12.45 -0.62
N ALA A 171 -30.05 -12.18 0.61
CA ALA A 171 -29.51 -10.89 0.97
C ALA A 171 -28.22 -10.55 0.19
N LEU A 172 -27.33 -11.51 0.04
CA LEU A 172 -26.09 -11.35 -0.74
C LEU A 172 -26.38 -11.18 -2.25
N GLU A 173 -27.41 -11.85 -2.77
CA GLU A 173 -27.85 -11.68 -4.16
C GLU A 173 -28.44 -10.29 -4.39
N ALA A 174 -29.28 -9.80 -3.49
CA ALA A 174 -29.84 -8.45 -3.53
C ALA A 174 -28.76 -7.36 -3.38
N GLU A 175 -27.75 -7.58 -2.53
CA GLU A 175 -26.61 -6.67 -2.40
C GLU A 175 -25.80 -6.62 -3.70
N ARG A 176 -25.56 -7.76 -4.34
CA ARG A 176 -24.88 -7.82 -5.63
C ARG A 176 -25.63 -7.05 -6.72
N GLU A 177 -26.95 -7.20 -6.77
CA GLU A 177 -27.78 -6.44 -7.71
C GLU A 177 -27.69 -4.93 -7.47
N ARG A 178 -27.69 -4.47 -6.20
CA ARG A 178 -27.51 -3.05 -5.85
C ARG A 178 -26.14 -2.47 -6.23
N LEU A 179 -25.11 -3.30 -6.32
CA LEU A 179 -23.77 -2.86 -6.71
C LEU A 179 -23.63 -2.67 -8.23
N LEU A 180 -24.59 -3.18 -9.02
CA LEU A 180 -24.61 -3.03 -10.47
C LEU A 180 -25.37 -1.77 -10.92
N TYR A 181 -26.10 -1.14 -10.04
CA TYR A 181 -26.83 0.12 -10.22
C TYR A 181 -26.12 1.27 -9.47
#